data_5583508f076ee7cb6afc4a8b3a4bafaf
#
_entry.id   5583508f076ee7cb6afc4a8b3a4bafaf
#
_cell.length_a   1.000
_cell.length_b   1.000
_cell.length_c   1.000
_cell.angle_alpha   90.00
_cell.angle_beta   90.00
_cell.angle_gamma   90.00
#
_symmetry.space_group_name_H-M   'P 1'
#
loop_
_entity.id
_entity.type
_entity.pdbx_description
1 polymer ?
#
loop_
_entity_poly.entity_id
_entity_poly.type
_entity_poly.pdbx_seq_one_letter_code
_entity_poly.pdbx_strand_id
1 'polypeptide(L)'
;MKKIALIGDIVGSKKLKKRNEVQRKLLRYFDSVNANHKTLLSPFTITLGDEFQALYSKGNELFKNIWEILLILYPAKVRFSVGVGELSTRINKEQSIGMDGSAFYNAREGMLELKKTSYLFNITTDTKANYELAKHSLFLISNITNKWKSTRLKILVMLYEGKPVKEISNNLKISDKAVYKNIDSGSLALIIEITREITREINLMLKK
;
A
#
# COMPACT_ATOMS: atom_id res chain seq x y z
N MET A 1 -1.15 -21.55 -8.29
CA MET A 1 -0.34 -20.99 -7.16
C MET A 1 -0.72 -19.53 -6.96
N LYS A 2 -1.23 -19.19 -5.78
CA LYS A 2 -1.74 -17.86 -5.49
C LYS A 2 -0.69 -16.76 -5.57
N LYS A 3 -1.11 -15.55 -5.91
CA LYS A 3 -0.30 -14.33 -6.03
C LYS A 3 -1.04 -13.17 -5.37
N ILE A 4 -0.36 -12.04 -5.25
CA ILE A 4 -0.93 -10.82 -4.67
C ILE A 4 -0.98 -9.77 -5.77
N ALA A 5 -2.17 -9.35 -6.16
CA ALA A 5 -2.38 -8.17 -6.99
C ALA A 5 -2.62 -6.96 -6.09
N LEU A 6 -1.92 -5.87 -6.33
CA LEU A 6 -2.18 -4.57 -5.71
C LEU A 6 -2.73 -3.64 -6.78
N ILE A 7 -3.86 -3.01 -6.49
CA ILE A 7 -4.41 -1.89 -7.27
C ILE A 7 -4.41 -0.65 -6.39
N GLY A 8 -3.90 0.47 -6.92
CA GLY A 8 -3.95 1.78 -6.30
C GLY A 8 -4.74 2.77 -7.15
N ASP A 9 -5.51 3.66 -6.51
CA ASP A 9 -6.37 4.67 -7.17
C ASP A 9 -6.23 6.02 -6.45
N ILE A 10 -5.86 7.08 -7.17
CA ILE A 10 -5.70 8.42 -6.59
C ILE A 10 -7.06 9.08 -6.44
N VAL A 11 -7.44 9.36 -5.19
CA VAL A 11 -8.75 9.94 -4.86
C VAL A 11 -8.91 11.33 -5.47
N GLY A 12 -9.94 11.50 -6.30
CA GLY A 12 -10.28 12.80 -6.88
C GLY A 12 -9.23 13.35 -7.83
N SER A 13 -8.45 12.52 -8.49
CA SER A 13 -7.34 12.88 -9.39
C SER A 13 -7.68 13.95 -10.42
N LYS A 14 -8.91 13.92 -10.97
CA LYS A 14 -9.40 14.92 -11.95
C LYS A 14 -9.49 16.32 -11.37
N LYS A 15 -9.63 16.48 -10.04
CA LYS A 15 -9.73 17.75 -9.31
C LYS A 15 -8.38 18.24 -8.77
N LEU A 16 -7.30 17.48 -8.94
CA LEU A 16 -5.97 17.85 -8.44
C LEU A 16 -5.38 19.00 -9.28
N LYS A 17 -5.15 20.15 -8.64
CA LYS A 17 -4.54 21.34 -9.27
C LYS A 17 -3.16 21.04 -9.89
N LYS A 18 -2.42 20.05 -9.36
CA LYS A 18 -1.05 19.68 -9.77
C LYS A 18 -0.96 18.22 -10.25
N ARG A 19 -1.94 17.76 -11.03
CA ARG A 19 -2.03 16.36 -11.48
C ARG A 19 -0.73 15.85 -12.12
N ASN A 20 -0.11 16.64 -13.01
CA ASN A 20 1.14 16.26 -13.68
C ASN A 20 2.33 16.13 -12.71
N GLU A 21 2.37 16.91 -11.62
CA GLU A 21 3.39 16.79 -10.59
C GLU A 21 3.22 15.50 -9.79
N VAL A 22 1.98 15.16 -9.44
CA VAL A 22 1.62 13.92 -8.73
C VAL A 22 2.01 12.71 -9.57
N GLN A 23 1.65 12.70 -10.86
CA GLN A 23 2.02 11.62 -11.77
C GLN A 23 3.54 11.47 -11.92
N ARG A 24 4.29 12.58 -12.08
CA ARG A 24 5.77 12.53 -12.17
C ARG A 24 6.41 11.98 -10.89
N LYS A 25 5.89 12.33 -9.71
CA LYS A 25 6.39 11.78 -8.45
C LYS A 25 6.16 10.27 -8.38
N LEU A 26 4.97 9.84 -8.78
CA LEU A 26 4.59 8.42 -8.80
C LEU A 26 5.47 7.62 -9.77
N LEU A 27 5.66 8.11 -10.99
CA LEU A 27 6.51 7.46 -12.00
C LEU A 27 7.96 7.32 -11.51
N ARG A 28 8.58 8.37 -10.96
CA ARG A 28 9.94 8.31 -10.40
C ARG A 28 10.05 7.27 -9.29
N TYR A 29 9.03 7.18 -8.45
CA TYR A 29 8.99 6.17 -7.40
C TYR A 29 8.89 4.76 -8.00
N PHE A 30 8.02 4.56 -8.99
CA PHE A 30 7.87 3.28 -9.67
C PHE A 30 9.16 2.86 -10.37
N ASP A 31 9.84 3.76 -11.08
CA ASP A 31 11.14 3.47 -11.70
C ASP A 31 12.14 2.95 -10.66
N SER A 32 12.22 3.61 -9.50
CA SER A 32 13.12 3.20 -8.41
C SER A 32 12.74 1.85 -7.80
N VAL A 33 11.46 1.59 -7.51
CA VAL A 33 11.00 0.34 -6.90
C VAL A 33 11.09 -0.80 -7.90
N ASN A 34 10.69 -0.58 -9.15
CA ASN A 34 10.74 -1.58 -10.21
C ASN A 34 12.18 -2.05 -10.51
N ALA A 35 13.17 -1.17 -10.35
CA ALA A 35 14.59 -1.53 -10.53
C ALA A 35 15.18 -2.33 -9.34
N ASN A 36 14.65 -2.15 -8.13
CA ASN A 36 15.26 -2.66 -6.89
C ASN A 36 14.37 -3.62 -6.08
N HIS A 37 13.32 -4.19 -6.70
CA HIS A 37 12.38 -5.07 -6.01
C HIS A 37 12.93 -6.48 -5.74
N LYS A 38 12.43 -7.11 -4.67
CA LYS A 38 12.71 -8.53 -4.35
C LYS A 38 11.48 -9.41 -4.47
N THR A 39 10.28 -8.83 -4.46
CA THR A 39 9.01 -9.57 -4.36
C THR A 39 8.04 -9.30 -5.52
N LEU A 40 8.29 -8.29 -6.36
CA LEU A 40 7.49 -8.04 -7.55
C LEU A 40 7.69 -9.13 -8.62
N LEU A 41 6.61 -9.63 -9.16
CA LEU A 41 6.56 -10.51 -10.33
C LEU A 41 6.25 -9.72 -11.61
N SER A 42 5.50 -8.65 -11.46
CA SER A 42 5.19 -7.69 -12.51
C SER A 42 5.28 -6.28 -11.90
N PRO A 43 5.92 -5.34 -12.61
CA PRO A 43 6.29 -4.04 -12.05
C PRO A 43 5.06 -3.15 -11.80
N PHE A 44 5.21 -2.15 -10.95
CA PHE A 44 4.23 -1.07 -10.85
C PHE A 44 4.02 -0.42 -12.20
N THR A 45 2.78 -0.40 -12.66
CA THR A 45 2.38 0.11 -13.96
C THR A 45 1.12 0.98 -13.81
N ILE A 46 1.14 2.18 -14.39
CA ILE A 46 -0.07 3.02 -14.48
C ILE A 46 -0.96 2.44 -15.58
N THR A 47 -2.22 2.16 -15.26
CA THR A 47 -3.18 1.55 -16.18
C THR A 47 -4.10 2.58 -16.83
N LEU A 48 -4.84 3.36 -16.04
CA LEU A 48 -5.81 4.35 -16.51
C LEU A 48 -5.63 5.66 -15.72
N GLY A 49 -4.74 6.53 -16.22
CA GLY A 49 -4.63 7.92 -15.77
C GLY A 49 -4.24 8.15 -14.30
N ASP A 50 -4.96 7.59 -13.38
CA ASP A 50 -4.83 7.73 -11.93
C ASP A 50 -4.85 6.39 -11.17
N GLU A 51 -5.05 5.30 -11.90
CA GLU A 51 -4.99 3.94 -11.37
C GLU A 51 -3.66 3.30 -11.76
N PHE A 52 -3.10 2.53 -10.85
CA PHE A 52 -1.90 1.74 -11.06
C PHE A 52 -2.02 0.38 -10.42
N GLN A 53 -1.23 -0.56 -10.88
CA GLN A 53 -1.23 -1.92 -10.34
C GLN A 53 0.16 -2.55 -10.35
N ALA A 54 0.34 -3.57 -9.51
CA ALA A 54 1.55 -4.39 -9.43
C ALA A 54 1.18 -5.82 -9.01
N LEU A 55 2.04 -6.78 -9.34
CA LEU A 55 1.87 -8.17 -8.94
C LEU A 55 3.05 -8.62 -8.08
N TYR A 56 2.77 -9.25 -6.94
CA TYR A 56 3.77 -9.72 -5.99
C TYR A 56 3.76 -11.23 -5.85
N SER A 57 4.96 -11.79 -5.63
CA SER A 57 5.17 -13.18 -5.24
C SER A 57 4.98 -13.41 -3.74
N LYS A 58 5.24 -12.37 -2.93
CA LYS A 58 5.17 -12.34 -1.46
C LYS A 58 4.80 -10.95 -0.97
N GLY A 59 4.15 -10.85 0.20
CA GLY A 59 3.68 -9.59 0.77
C GLY A 59 4.74 -8.76 1.51
N ASN A 60 6.00 -9.20 1.58
CA ASN A 60 7.01 -8.60 2.45
C ASN A 60 7.26 -7.09 2.21
N GLU A 61 7.14 -6.64 0.97
CA GLU A 61 7.34 -5.24 0.58
C GLU A 61 6.02 -4.47 0.37
N LEU A 62 4.88 -5.16 0.44
CA LEU A 62 3.57 -4.63 0.09
C LEU A 62 3.21 -3.36 0.88
N PHE A 63 3.20 -3.44 2.21
CA PHE A 63 2.83 -2.30 3.05
C PHE A 63 3.91 -1.22 3.09
N LYS A 64 5.18 -1.57 2.95
CA LYS A 64 6.24 -0.57 2.77
C LYS A 64 5.93 0.30 1.56
N ASN A 65 5.69 -0.31 0.41
CA ASN A 65 5.37 0.42 -0.83
C ASN A 65 4.09 1.25 -0.69
N ILE A 66 3.05 0.74 -0.02
CA ILE A 66 1.83 1.48 0.27
C ILE A 66 2.10 2.75 1.08
N TRP A 67 2.88 2.66 2.16
CA TRP A 67 3.19 3.81 3.01
C TRP A 67 4.07 4.85 2.30
N GLU A 68 5.04 4.41 1.50
CA GLU A 68 5.89 5.28 0.70
C GLU A 68 5.08 6.02 -0.36
N ILE A 69 4.17 5.36 -1.08
CA ILE A 69 3.29 5.99 -2.06
C ILE A 69 2.40 7.05 -1.39
N LEU A 70 1.79 6.76 -0.24
CA LEU A 70 1.00 7.73 0.51
C LEU A 70 1.83 8.95 0.92
N LEU A 71 3.08 8.75 1.35
CA LEU A 71 3.97 9.84 1.72
C LEU A 71 4.35 10.71 0.53
N ILE A 72 4.74 10.09 -0.59
CA ILE A 72 5.20 10.77 -1.81
C ILE A 72 4.08 11.61 -2.43
N LEU A 73 2.86 11.08 -2.38
CA LEU A 73 1.70 11.75 -2.96
C LEU A 73 0.97 12.70 -2.01
N TYR A 74 1.38 12.75 -0.72
CA TYR A 74 0.76 13.66 0.24
C TYR A 74 0.70 15.11 -0.31
N PRO A 75 -0.42 15.84 -0.17
CA PRO A 75 -1.65 15.52 0.56
C PRO A 75 -2.71 14.75 -0.25
N ALA A 76 -2.41 14.33 -1.48
CA ALA A 76 -3.34 13.50 -2.25
C ALA A 76 -3.54 12.16 -1.54
N LYS A 77 -4.79 11.69 -1.49
CA LYS A 77 -5.13 10.40 -0.92
C LYS A 77 -5.11 9.33 -2.00
N VAL A 78 -4.72 8.12 -1.61
CA VAL A 78 -4.70 6.97 -2.51
C VAL A 78 -5.45 5.82 -1.85
N ARG A 79 -6.34 5.17 -2.58
CA ARG A 79 -6.95 3.90 -2.20
C ARG A 79 -6.04 2.77 -2.65
N PHE A 80 -5.94 1.74 -1.83
CA PHE A 80 -5.19 0.53 -2.13
C PHE A 80 -6.07 -0.69 -1.89
N SER A 81 -6.22 -1.51 -2.90
CA SER A 81 -6.90 -2.80 -2.80
C SER A 81 -5.92 -3.93 -3.08
N VAL A 82 -5.85 -4.87 -2.15
CA VAL A 82 -5.00 -6.06 -2.22
C VAL A 82 -5.90 -7.25 -2.55
N GLY A 83 -5.64 -7.91 -3.67
CA GLY A 83 -6.31 -9.16 -4.05
C GLY A 83 -5.36 -10.34 -3.93
N VAL A 84 -5.77 -11.37 -3.18
CA VAL A 84 -5.01 -12.64 -3.08
C VAL A 84 -5.79 -13.72 -3.82
N GLY A 85 -5.14 -14.35 -4.80
CA GLY A 85 -5.79 -15.35 -5.65
C GLY A 85 -4.85 -15.95 -6.68
N GLU A 86 -5.38 -16.72 -7.61
CA GLU A 86 -4.63 -17.34 -8.68
C GLU A 86 -4.55 -16.46 -9.93
N LEU A 87 -3.62 -16.79 -10.82
CA LEU A 87 -3.52 -16.22 -12.15
C LEU A 87 -3.99 -17.25 -13.17
N SER A 88 -4.78 -16.81 -14.15
CA SER A 88 -5.23 -17.60 -15.29
C SER A 88 -4.36 -17.40 -16.53
N THR A 89 -3.50 -16.39 -16.52
CA THR A 89 -2.62 -16.04 -17.63
C THR A 89 -1.15 -16.15 -17.26
N ARG A 90 -0.27 -16.06 -18.24
CA ARG A 90 1.18 -15.92 -18.00
C ARG A 90 1.48 -14.57 -17.33
N ILE A 91 2.53 -14.54 -16.52
CA ILE A 91 3.00 -13.31 -15.87
C ILE A 91 3.67 -12.42 -16.92
N ASN A 92 3.17 -11.20 -17.04
CA ASN A 92 3.83 -10.16 -17.82
C ASN A 92 4.88 -9.48 -16.93
N LYS A 93 6.17 -9.69 -17.25
CA LYS A 93 7.30 -9.16 -16.47
C LYS A 93 7.66 -7.71 -16.81
N GLU A 94 7.12 -7.18 -17.91
CA GLU A 94 7.43 -5.83 -18.37
C GLU A 94 6.42 -4.80 -17.86
N GLN A 95 5.16 -5.21 -17.71
CA GLN A 95 4.09 -4.34 -17.23
C GLN A 95 2.95 -5.14 -16.60
N SER A 96 2.35 -4.59 -15.56
CA SER A 96 1.20 -5.22 -14.88
C SER A 96 -0.11 -5.00 -15.64
N ILE A 97 -0.13 -5.30 -16.96
CA ILE A 97 -1.30 -5.15 -17.84
C ILE A 97 -1.49 -6.44 -18.64
N GLY A 98 -2.74 -6.77 -18.96
CA GLY A 98 -3.09 -7.94 -19.78
C GLY A 98 -2.99 -9.28 -19.03
N MET A 99 -2.87 -9.24 -17.70
CA MET A 99 -2.95 -10.42 -16.84
C MET A 99 -4.36 -10.58 -16.30
N ASP A 100 -4.76 -11.83 -16.06
CA ASP A 100 -6.08 -12.22 -15.60
C ASP A 100 -6.02 -13.29 -14.51
N GLY A 101 -7.09 -13.39 -13.70
CA GLY A 101 -7.23 -14.36 -12.63
C GLY A 101 -7.83 -13.79 -11.36
N SER A 102 -8.14 -14.67 -10.39
CA SER A 102 -8.84 -14.28 -9.17
C SER A 102 -8.06 -13.28 -8.31
N ALA A 103 -6.73 -13.23 -8.40
CA ALA A 103 -5.95 -12.20 -7.74
C ALA A 103 -6.35 -10.78 -8.19
N PHE A 104 -6.50 -10.56 -9.50
CA PHE A 104 -6.91 -9.27 -10.05
C PHE A 104 -8.41 -9.00 -9.86
N TYR A 105 -9.27 -10.03 -9.95
CA TYR A 105 -10.70 -9.88 -9.67
C TYR A 105 -10.96 -9.46 -8.24
N ASN A 106 -10.30 -10.11 -7.28
CA ASN A 106 -10.36 -9.77 -5.86
C ASN A 106 -9.88 -8.33 -5.60
N ALA A 107 -8.73 -7.94 -6.18
CA ALA A 107 -8.24 -6.56 -6.05
C ALA A 107 -9.22 -5.55 -6.66
N ARG A 108 -9.84 -5.87 -7.79
CA ARG A 108 -10.83 -5.00 -8.45
C ARG A 108 -12.11 -4.88 -7.64
N GLU A 109 -12.63 -5.97 -7.10
CA GLU A 109 -13.80 -5.97 -6.23
C GLU A 109 -13.57 -5.11 -4.98
N GLY A 110 -12.45 -5.32 -4.30
CA GLY A 110 -12.07 -4.50 -3.14
C GLY A 110 -11.90 -3.01 -3.47
N MET A 111 -11.42 -2.67 -4.68
CA MET A 111 -11.34 -1.28 -5.13
C MET A 111 -12.73 -0.68 -5.38
N LEU A 112 -13.66 -1.43 -5.96
CA LEU A 112 -15.06 -1.00 -6.15
C LEU A 112 -15.74 -0.75 -4.80
N GLU A 113 -15.48 -1.57 -3.79
CA GLU A 113 -15.95 -1.36 -2.43
C GLU A 113 -15.36 -0.07 -1.83
N LEU A 114 -14.05 0.15 -1.94
CA LEU A 114 -13.39 1.36 -1.43
C LEU A 114 -13.94 2.64 -2.07
N LYS A 115 -14.30 2.60 -3.36
CA LYS A 115 -14.87 3.76 -4.08
C LYS A 115 -16.23 4.20 -3.52
N LYS A 116 -16.94 3.31 -2.81
CA LYS A 116 -18.22 3.59 -2.14
C LYS A 116 -18.05 4.09 -0.69
N THR A 117 -16.81 4.12 -0.17
CA THR A 117 -16.50 4.45 1.21
C THR A 117 -15.47 5.57 1.32
N SER A 118 -15.15 5.99 2.54
CA SER A 118 -14.03 6.88 2.86
C SER A 118 -12.73 6.13 3.19
N TYR A 119 -12.74 4.80 3.17
CA TYR A 119 -11.58 3.98 3.50
C TYR A 119 -10.52 4.00 2.39
N LEU A 120 -9.27 3.80 2.78
CA LEU A 120 -8.12 3.83 1.87
C LEU A 120 -7.52 2.44 1.60
N PHE A 121 -7.79 1.45 2.45
CA PHE A 121 -7.19 0.14 2.34
C PHE A 121 -8.25 -0.95 2.36
N ASN A 122 -8.10 -1.95 1.50
CA ASN A 122 -8.92 -3.15 1.48
C ASN A 122 -8.06 -4.36 1.13
N ILE A 123 -8.51 -5.54 1.56
CA ILE A 123 -7.97 -6.84 1.15
C ILE A 123 -9.13 -7.74 0.80
N THR A 124 -9.01 -8.51 -0.28
CA THR A 124 -10.01 -9.47 -0.75
C THR A 124 -9.33 -10.77 -1.19
N THR A 125 -9.92 -11.91 -0.90
CA THR A 125 -9.35 -13.24 -1.22
C THR A 125 -10.45 -14.26 -1.45
N ASP A 126 -10.16 -15.32 -2.21
CA ASP A 126 -11.05 -16.46 -2.44
C ASP A 126 -11.28 -17.32 -1.16
N THR A 127 -10.44 -17.16 -0.14
CA THR A 127 -10.53 -17.92 1.11
C THR A 127 -11.26 -17.13 2.20
N LYS A 128 -12.34 -17.66 2.75
CA LYS A 128 -13.17 -17.00 3.78
C LYS A 128 -12.52 -16.93 5.18
N ALA A 129 -11.46 -17.68 5.46
CA ALA A 129 -10.87 -17.74 6.81
C ALA A 129 -10.01 -16.50 7.12
N ASN A 130 -10.25 -15.86 8.27
CA ASN A 130 -9.50 -14.73 8.87
C ASN A 130 -9.40 -13.44 8.05
N TYR A 131 -9.99 -13.40 6.87
CA TYR A 131 -9.94 -12.27 5.96
C TYR A 131 -10.74 -11.06 6.48
N GLU A 132 -11.90 -11.29 7.07
CA GLU A 132 -12.77 -10.21 7.56
C GLU A 132 -12.10 -9.41 8.69
N LEU A 133 -11.34 -10.07 9.59
CA LEU A 133 -10.59 -9.37 10.63
C LEU A 133 -9.49 -8.48 10.03
N ALA A 134 -8.75 -8.99 9.06
CA ALA A 134 -7.72 -8.22 8.36
C ALA A 134 -8.33 -7.00 7.63
N LYS A 135 -9.45 -7.21 6.93
CA LYS A 135 -10.22 -6.16 6.23
C LYS A 135 -10.67 -5.06 7.19
N HIS A 136 -11.34 -5.42 8.30
CA HIS A 136 -11.82 -4.45 9.27
C HIS A 136 -10.69 -3.74 10.01
N SER A 137 -9.56 -4.41 10.26
CA SER A 137 -8.35 -3.78 10.78
C SER A 137 -7.81 -2.72 9.81
N LEU A 138 -7.79 -2.99 8.50
CA LEU A 138 -7.39 -2.03 7.47
C LEU A 138 -8.37 -0.85 7.38
N PHE A 139 -9.68 -1.06 7.57
CA PHE A 139 -10.66 0.02 7.65
C PHE A 139 -10.44 0.92 8.87
N LEU A 140 -10.12 0.33 10.03
CA LEU A 140 -9.74 1.09 11.23
C LEU A 140 -8.47 1.91 10.99
N ILE A 141 -7.44 1.30 10.41
CA ILE A 141 -6.21 1.99 10.02
C ILE A 141 -6.50 3.15 9.05
N SER A 142 -7.41 2.97 8.09
CA SER A 142 -7.83 4.04 7.17
C SER A 142 -8.40 5.24 7.92
N ASN A 143 -9.27 5.02 8.90
CA ASN A 143 -9.86 6.10 9.72
C ASN A 143 -8.80 6.88 10.50
N ILE A 144 -7.79 6.17 11.03
CA ILE A 144 -6.69 6.79 11.78
C ILE A 144 -5.79 7.59 10.82
N THR A 145 -5.36 6.99 9.73
CA THR A 145 -4.39 7.57 8.79
C THR A 145 -4.97 8.72 7.96
N ASN A 146 -6.27 8.73 7.71
CA ASN A 146 -6.96 9.81 6.98
C ASN A 146 -6.78 11.21 7.62
N LYS A 147 -6.47 11.26 8.92
CA LYS A 147 -6.29 12.50 9.70
C LYS A 147 -4.81 12.90 9.83
N TRP A 148 -3.89 12.13 9.28
CA TRP A 148 -2.46 12.36 9.49
C TRP A 148 -1.89 13.48 8.64
N LYS A 149 -0.90 14.17 9.20
CA LYS A 149 -0.02 15.10 8.49
C LYS A 149 1.21 14.37 7.95
N SER A 150 1.89 14.97 6.99
CA SER A 150 3.08 14.38 6.35
C SER A 150 4.18 13.97 7.33
N THR A 151 4.39 14.74 8.40
CA THR A 151 5.40 14.39 9.43
C THR A 151 5.15 13.01 10.03
N ARG A 152 3.88 12.67 10.33
CA ARG A 152 3.52 11.36 10.90
C ARG A 152 3.74 10.24 9.89
N LEU A 153 3.40 10.44 8.62
CA LEU A 153 3.70 9.49 7.55
C LEU A 153 5.21 9.29 7.38
N LYS A 154 6.02 10.37 7.45
CA LYS A 154 7.48 10.26 7.40
C LYS A 154 8.02 9.40 8.54
N ILE A 155 7.55 9.64 9.77
CA ILE A 155 7.96 8.86 10.94
C ILE A 155 7.57 7.38 10.75
N LEU A 156 6.34 7.10 10.29
CA LEU A 156 5.89 5.72 10.04
C LEU A 156 6.80 5.00 9.03
N VAL A 157 7.09 5.63 7.89
CA VAL A 157 7.97 5.04 6.84
C VAL A 157 9.34 4.73 7.42
N MET A 158 9.94 5.68 8.15
CA MET A 158 11.26 5.50 8.75
C MET A 158 11.29 4.41 9.84
N LEU A 159 10.22 4.31 10.65
CA LEU A 159 10.06 3.20 11.61
C LEU A 159 9.88 1.86 10.90
N TYR A 160 9.15 1.84 9.79
CA TYR A 160 8.97 0.64 8.98
C TYR A 160 10.28 0.14 8.37
N GLU A 161 11.21 1.06 8.06
CA GLU A 161 12.58 0.79 7.64
C GLU A 161 13.51 0.35 8.80
N GLY A 162 13.02 0.38 10.04
CA GLY A 162 13.79 0.01 11.24
C GLY A 162 14.69 1.11 11.79
N LYS A 163 14.50 2.37 11.39
CA LYS A 163 15.31 3.49 11.86
C LYS A 163 15.03 3.79 13.33
N PRO A 164 16.08 4.00 14.16
CA PRO A 164 15.91 4.37 15.57
C PRO A 164 15.40 5.82 15.70
N VAL A 165 14.70 6.11 16.80
CA VAL A 165 14.10 7.43 17.07
C VAL A 165 15.11 8.56 16.91
N LYS A 166 16.35 8.37 17.36
CA LYS A 166 17.42 9.37 17.26
C LYS A 166 17.76 9.74 15.80
N GLU A 167 17.77 8.76 14.91
CA GLU A 167 17.98 9.01 13.47
C GLU A 167 16.77 9.74 12.87
N ILE A 168 15.56 9.33 13.24
CA ILE A 168 14.30 9.95 12.78
C ILE A 168 14.26 11.43 13.20
N SER A 169 14.55 11.72 14.47
CA SER A 169 14.54 13.09 14.99
C SER A 169 15.54 13.99 14.27
N ASN A 170 16.75 13.49 14.04
CA ASN A 170 17.79 14.21 13.29
C ASN A 170 17.37 14.49 11.83
N ASN A 171 16.87 13.47 11.12
CA ASN A 171 16.45 13.60 9.73
C ASN A 171 15.27 14.57 9.55
N LEU A 172 14.35 14.59 10.52
CA LEU A 172 13.17 15.46 10.47
C LEU A 172 13.39 16.82 11.13
N LYS A 173 14.55 17.04 11.78
CA LYS A 173 14.87 18.26 12.55
C LYS A 173 13.82 18.58 13.62
N ILE A 174 13.40 17.57 14.37
CA ILE A 174 12.45 17.66 15.49
C ILE A 174 13.05 16.96 16.72
N SER A 175 12.53 17.22 17.93
CA SER A 175 13.01 16.56 19.13
C SER A 175 12.59 15.07 19.20
N ASP A 176 13.37 14.24 19.89
CA ASP A 176 13.01 12.84 20.17
C ASP A 176 11.64 12.75 20.85
N LYS A 177 11.35 13.67 21.78
CA LYS A 177 10.03 13.79 22.43
C LYS A 177 8.90 14.00 21.41
N ALA A 178 9.13 14.79 20.37
CA ALA A 178 8.14 15.01 19.29
C ALA A 178 7.95 13.74 18.45
N VAL A 179 9.01 12.95 18.23
CA VAL A 179 8.90 11.65 17.53
C VAL A 179 8.05 10.69 18.36
N TYR A 180 8.37 10.50 19.67
CA TYR A 180 7.58 9.65 20.55
C TYR A 180 6.11 10.08 20.63
N LYS A 181 5.84 11.40 20.78
CA LYS A 181 4.46 11.91 20.74
C LYS A 181 3.72 11.54 19.47
N ASN A 182 4.38 11.54 18.31
CA ASN A 182 3.76 11.11 17.06
C ASN A 182 3.53 9.60 17.02
N ILE A 183 4.45 8.80 17.53
CA ILE A 183 4.33 7.34 17.65
C ILE A 183 3.08 7.00 18.47
N ASP A 184 2.97 7.57 19.67
CA ASP A 184 1.89 7.27 20.61
C ASP A 184 0.55 7.78 20.11
N SER A 185 0.44 9.09 19.79
CA SER A 185 -0.82 9.69 19.32
C SER A 185 -1.28 9.22 17.95
N GLY A 186 -0.40 8.60 17.17
CA GLY A 186 -0.70 8.00 15.86
C GLY A 186 -0.85 6.49 15.92
N SER A 187 -0.60 5.85 17.05
CA SER A 187 -0.57 4.38 17.18
C SER A 187 0.36 3.72 16.16
N LEU A 188 1.51 4.36 15.84
CA LEU A 188 2.36 3.94 14.73
C LEU A 188 2.93 2.54 14.93
N ALA A 189 3.38 2.22 16.15
CA ALA A 189 3.90 0.89 16.47
C ALA A 189 2.84 -0.19 16.22
N LEU A 190 1.60 0.02 16.72
CA LEU A 190 0.50 -0.92 16.55
C LEU A 190 0.12 -1.09 15.07
N ILE A 191 0.09 -0.01 14.29
CA ILE A 191 -0.19 -0.09 12.85
C ILE A 191 0.88 -0.91 12.11
N ILE A 192 2.16 -0.75 12.49
CA ILE A 192 3.25 -1.54 11.93
C ILE A 192 3.06 -3.03 12.29
N GLU A 193 2.73 -3.35 13.52
CA GLU A 193 2.48 -4.72 13.96
C GLU A 193 1.29 -5.34 13.21
N ILE A 194 0.14 -4.66 13.17
CA ILE A 194 -1.04 -5.16 12.46
C ILE A 194 -0.73 -5.42 10.98
N THR A 195 -0.03 -4.49 10.31
CA THR A 195 0.29 -4.68 8.87
C THR A 195 1.32 -5.79 8.64
N ARG A 196 2.22 -6.05 9.61
CA ARG A 196 3.12 -7.21 9.58
C ARG A 196 2.36 -8.52 9.76
N GLU A 197 1.40 -8.58 10.69
CA GLU A 197 0.55 -9.77 10.87
C GLU A 197 -0.30 -10.03 9.62
N ILE A 198 -0.93 -9.02 9.04
CA ILE A 198 -1.66 -9.15 7.77
C ILE A 198 -0.72 -9.70 6.68
N THR A 199 0.52 -9.21 6.62
CA THR A 199 1.52 -9.71 5.68
C THR A 199 1.83 -11.20 5.89
N ARG A 200 1.95 -11.65 7.14
CA ARG A 200 2.16 -13.08 7.46
C ARG A 200 0.99 -13.92 7.00
N GLU A 201 -0.24 -13.51 7.31
CA GLU A 201 -1.46 -14.22 6.89
C GLU A 201 -1.55 -14.30 5.36
N ILE A 202 -1.28 -13.20 4.65
CA ILE A 202 -1.20 -13.21 3.18
C ILE A 202 -0.17 -14.25 2.71
N ASN A 203 1.04 -14.23 3.26
CA ASN A 203 2.10 -15.16 2.86
C ASN A 203 1.77 -16.63 3.17
N LEU A 204 0.98 -16.91 4.21
CA LEU A 204 0.45 -18.25 4.49
C LEU A 204 -0.59 -18.69 3.46
N MET A 205 -1.45 -17.77 2.99
CA MET A 205 -2.43 -18.06 1.94
C MET A 205 -1.77 -18.40 0.60
N LEU A 206 -0.57 -17.85 0.31
CA LEU A 206 0.15 -18.13 -0.94
C LEU A 206 0.74 -19.55 -1.01
N LYS A 207 0.85 -20.24 0.12
CA LYS A 207 1.39 -21.61 0.21
C LYS A 207 0.32 -22.69 0.02
N LYS A 208 -0.94 -22.32 0.11
CA LYS A 208 -2.11 -23.17 -0.08
C LYS A 208 -2.65 -23.06 -1.50
#